data_68796f606a1dda850f7df0e8f9f5a852
#
_entry.id   68796f606a1dda850f7df0e8f9f5a852
#
_cell.length_a   1.000
_cell.length_b   1.000
_cell.length_c   1.000
_cell.angle_alpha   90.00
_cell.angle_beta   90.00
_cell.angle_gamma   90.00
#
_symmetry.space_group_name_H-M   'P 1'
#
loop_
_entity.id
_entity.type
_entity.pdbx_description
1 polymer ?
#
loop_
_entity_poly.entity_id
_entity_poly.type
_entity_poly.pdbx_seq_one_letter_code
_entity_poly.pdbx_strand_id
1 'polypeptide(L)'
;MRLAVTITMALSLIAGAAFAKTPYHDGTAEVIKPTDKNHPLDEVVSGYNFRKAMIRDVQDDDFENPGMLIADHGEELWDTVDGSAGKSLSQVFESCAEVPLDVVGSVYPRFNNAAGKVISLEQVINMCRETAMGAKPYKWEKRDMLGITAFIRMQSRGSRVNVAVDGKASAAFERGKKIYYQRIGQLDMSCAHCHEDNYGNYIRADMLSQGNINGFPTYRLKWNGVGSTHRRFRGCMKNIRAKPLPYGHEDYVALELYTAWRGNGLKVETPAYRN
;
A
#
# COMPACT_ATOMS: atom_id res chain seq x y z
N MET A 1 15.74 72.47 27.26
CA MET A 1 15.77 71.08 27.75
C MET A 1 14.83 70.25 26.87
N ARG A 2 15.34 69.48 25.89
CA ARG A 2 14.51 68.61 25.06
C ARG A 2 14.66 67.20 25.57
N LEU A 3 13.56 66.63 26.08
CA LEU A 3 13.51 65.21 26.49
C LEU A 3 13.43 64.34 25.24
N ALA A 4 14.41 63.49 25.01
CA ALA A 4 14.36 62.44 24.00
C ALA A 4 13.68 61.20 24.61
N VAL A 5 12.52 60.82 24.07
CA VAL A 5 11.83 59.56 24.42
C VAL A 5 12.35 58.47 23.51
N THR A 6 13.10 57.53 24.05
CA THR A 6 13.58 56.37 23.36
C THR A 6 12.49 55.29 23.46
N ILE A 7 11.84 54.97 22.33
CA ILE A 7 10.87 53.86 22.25
C ILE A 7 11.67 52.60 21.97
N THR A 8 11.78 51.73 22.97
CA THR A 8 12.34 50.38 22.82
C THR A 8 11.26 49.45 22.27
N MET A 9 11.39 49.06 21.01
CA MET A 9 10.49 48.11 20.36
C MET A 9 10.89 46.71 20.78
N ALA A 10 10.14 46.09 21.69
CA ALA A 10 10.33 44.70 22.08
C ALA A 10 9.82 43.78 20.93
N LEU A 11 10.74 43.14 20.24
CA LEU A 11 10.44 42.13 19.24
C LEU A 11 10.02 40.84 19.96
N SER A 12 8.71 40.59 20.07
CA SER A 12 8.19 39.32 20.59
C SER A 12 8.43 38.23 19.59
N LEU A 13 9.43 37.38 19.81
CA LEU A 13 9.59 36.11 19.13
C LEU A 13 8.40 35.22 19.49
N ILE A 14 7.40 35.12 18.61
CA ILE A 14 6.38 34.10 18.68
C ILE A 14 7.08 32.78 18.28
N ALA A 15 7.57 32.05 19.26
CA ALA A 15 7.95 30.66 19.08
C ALA A 15 6.67 29.91 18.70
N GLY A 16 6.54 29.58 17.42
CA GLY A 16 5.47 28.71 16.94
C GLY A 16 5.54 27.42 17.74
N ALA A 17 4.53 27.16 18.58
CA ALA A 17 4.38 25.87 19.23
C ALA A 17 4.26 24.82 18.12
N ALA A 18 5.30 24.04 17.91
CA ALA A 18 5.20 22.81 17.14
C ALA A 18 4.18 21.94 17.87
N PHE A 19 2.97 21.81 17.30
CA PHE A 19 2.00 20.86 17.81
C PHE A 19 2.64 19.47 17.72
N ALA A 20 2.95 18.89 18.88
CA ALA A 20 3.41 17.50 18.93
C ALA A 20 2.36 16.62 18.24
N LYS A 21 2.76 15.87 17.22
CA LYS A 21 1.87 14.90 16.55
C LYS A 21 1.30 13.99 17.62
N THR A 22 -0.01 13.72 17.55
CA THR A 22 -0.66 12.77 18.44
C THR A 22 0.06 11.42 18.31
N PRO A 23 0.42 10.74 19.43
CA PRO A 23 1.05 9.44 19.36
C PRO A 23 0.20 8.49 18.53
N TYR A 24 0.77 7.92 17.48
CA TYR A 24 0.09 6.98 16.58
C TYR A 24 0.34 5.52 16.98
N HIS A 25 1.08 5.29 18.07
CA HIS A 25 1.32 3.96 18.66
C HIS A 25 1.43 4.08 20.18
N ASP A 26 1.25 2.96 20.85
CA ASP A 26 1.30 2.84 22.32
C ASP A 26 2.69 2.46 22.87
N GLY A 27 3.74 2.63 22.08
CA GLY A 27 5.11 2.26 22.42
C GLY A 27 5.47 0.81 22.08
N THR A 28 4.51 -0.02 21.66
CA THR A 28 4.74 -1.42 21.26
C THR A 28 4.95 -1.57 19.76
N ALA A 29 4.70 -0.51 18.99
CA ALA A 29 4.80 -0.51 17.54
C ALA A 29 6.23 -0.72 17.05
N GLU A 30 6.39 -1.57 16.06
CA GLU A 30 7.65 -1.65 15.32
C GLU A 30 7.83 -0.38 14.49
N VAL A 31 8.82 0.42 14.87
CA VAL A 31 9.29 1.58 14.11
C VAL A 31 10.61 1.21 13.49
N ILE A 32 10.72 1.33 12.17
CA ILE A 32 11.96 1.04 11.46
C ILE A 32 12.58 2.32 10.89
N LYS A 33 13.90 2.36 10.80
CA LYS A 33 14.62 3.40 10.05
C LYS A 33 14.71 2.97 8.60
N PRO A 34 14.40 3.86 7.64
CA PRO A 34 14.60 3.57 6.22
C PRO A 34 16.05 3.20 5.95
N THR A 35 16.27 2.19 5.10
CA THR A 35 17.61 1.81 4.65
C THR A 35 18.12 2.73 3.53
N ASP A 36 17.19 3.29 2.74
CA ASP A 36 17.52 4.25 1.69
C ASP A 36 17.60 5.66 2.28
N LYS A 37 18.76 6.29 2.18
CA LYS A 37 19.03 7.66 2.64
C LYS A 37 18.17 8.73 1.94
N ASN A 38 17.61 8.42 0.78
CA ASN A 38 16.74 9.32 0.03
C ASN A 38 15.25 9.11 0.40
N HIS A 39 14.96 8.28 1.40
CA HIS A 39 13.59 8.10 1.87
C HIS A 39 13.07 9.42 2.49
N PRO A 40 11.82 9.83 2.18
CA PRO A 40 11.30 11.13 2.62
C PRO A 40 10.95 11.21 4.11
N LEU A 41 10.94 10.09 4.81
CA LEU A 41 10.64 10.00 6.24
C LEU A 41 11.84 9.45 7.01
N ASP A 42 12.04 9.96 8.24
CA ASP A 42 13.10 9.49 9.15
C ASP A 42 12.76 8.15 9.82
N GLU A 43 11.48 7.81 9.85
CA GLU A 43 10.94 6.57 10.40
C GLU A 43 9.81 6.01 9.53
N VAL A 44 9.70 4.70 9.47
CA VAL A 44 8.64 4.01 8.72
C VAL A 44 7.84 3.14 9.67
N VAL A 45 6.51 3.33 9.63
CA VAL A 45 5.56 2.69 10.55
C VAL A 45 4.39 2.12 9.77
N SER A 46 4.00 0.89 10.09
CA SER A 46 2.84 0.27 9.46
C SER A 46 1.53 1.01 9.72
N GLY A 47 0.63 0.96 8.75
CA GLY A 47 -0.74 1.43 8.91
C GLY A 47 -1.51 0.80 10.07
N TYR A 48 -1.11 -0.37 10.55
CA TYR A 48 -1.60 -1.05 11.75
C TYR A 48 -1.50 -0.14 12.99
N ASN A 49 -0.37 0.52 13.18
CA ASN A 49 -0.09 1.32 14.38
C ASN A 49 -0.91 2.62 14.47
N PHE A 50 -1.57 3.01 13.38
CA PHE A 50 -2.52 4.14 13.36
C PHE A 50 -3.95 3.72 13.68
N ARG A 51 -4.16 2.49 14.16
CA ARG A 51 -5.48 1.96 14.48
C ARG A 51 -5.66 1.82 15.99
N LYS A 52 -6.92 1.94 16.45
CA LYS A 52 -7.30 1.66 17.83
C LYS A 52 -7.09 0.18 18.16
N ALA A 53 -6.86 -0.15 19.43
CA ALA A 53 -6.60 -1.52 19.89
C ALA A 53 -7.64 -2.51 19.33
N MET A 54 -8.94 -2.25 19.48
CA MET A 54 -9.99 -3.13 18.97
C MET A 54 -9.91 -3.45 17.46
N ILE A 55 -9.31 -2.58 16.65
CA ILE A 55 -9.11 -2.83 15.21
C ILE A 55 -7.87 -3.70 15.01
N ARG A 56 -6.86 -3.51 15.85
CA ARG A 56 -5.64 -4.30 15.83
C ARG A 56 -5.90 -5.72 16.31
N ASP A 57 -6.66 -5.86 17.39
CA ASP A 57 -7.02 -7.15 17.98
C ASP A 57 -7.72 -8.06 16.95
N VAL A 58 -8.67 -7.50 16.16
CA VAL A 58 -9.31 -8.23 15.06
C VAL A 58 -8.31 -8.60 13.94
N GLN A 59 -7.32 -7.74 13.63
CA GLN A 59 -6.32 -8.09 12.63
C GLN A 59 -5.38 -9.19 13.10
N ASP A 60 -5.08 -9.24 14.39
CA ASP A 60 -4.10 -10.16 14.98
C ASP A 60 -4.69 -11.56 15.22
N ASP A 61 -6.01 -11.69 15.22
CA ASP A 61 -6.74 -12.94 15.33
C ASP A 61 -7.26 -13.38 13.97
N ASP A 62 -6.66 -14.42 13.39
CA ASP A 62 -7.05 -14.94 12.08
C ASP A 62 -8.49 -15.46 12.04
N PHE A 63 -9.05 -15.89 13.17
CA PHE A 63 -10.43 -16.34 13.26
C PHE A 63 -11.41 -15.17 13.24
N GLU A 64 -11.09 -14.06 13.89
CA GLU A 64 -11.92 -12.86 13.93
C GLU A 64 -11.74 -11.97 12.67
N ASN A 65 -10.62 -12.09 11.96
CA ASN A 65 -10.33 -11.28 10.80
C ASN A 65 -11.15 -11.70 9.57
N PRO A 66 -12.19 -10.94 9.18
CA PRO A 66 -13.04 -11.34 8.03
C PRO A 66 -12.31 -11.31 6.68
N GLY A 67 -11.09 -10.77 6.64
CA GLY A 67 -10.20 -10.83 5.47
C GLY A 67 -9.73 -12.26 5.19
N MET A 68 -9.66 -13.11 6.22
CA MET A 68 -9.26 -14.51 6.07
C MET A 68 -10.23 -15.31 5.20
N LEU A 69 -11.54 -15.09 5.32
CA LEU A 69 -12.54 -15.74 4.47
C LEU A 69 -12.33 -15.51 2.96
N ILE A 70 -11.70 -14.41 2.63
CA ILE A 70 -11.36 -14.11 1.22
C ILE A 70 -10.04 -14.78 0.83
N ALA A 71 -9.09 -14.88 1.75
CA ALA A 71 -7.84 -15.62 1.53
C ALA A 71 -8.11 -17.13 1.38
N ASP A 72 -9.00 -17.70 2.22
CA ASP A 72 -9.44 -19.11 2.12
C ASP A 72 -10.04 -19.41 0.75
N HIS A 73 -10.90 -18.51 0.25
CA HIS A 73 -11.39 -18.65 -1.15
C HIS A 73 -10.26 -18.60 -2.18
N GLY A 74 -9.21 -17.82 -1.91
CA GLY A 74 -8.00 -17.79 -2.76
C GLY A 74 -7.23 -19.09 -2.73
N GLU A 75 -7.17 -19.76 -1.58
CA GLU A 75 -6.56 -21.08 -1.42
C GLU A 75 -7.30 -22.13 -2.26
N GLU A 76 -8.64 -22.13 -2.22
CA GLU A 76 -9.45 -23.01 -3.09
C GLU A 76 -9.16 -22.82 -4.58
N LEU A 77 -8.95 -21.54 -5.00
CA LEU A 77 -8.64 -21.22 -6.39
C LEU A 77 -7.20 -21.57 -6.79
N TRP A 78 -6.28 -21.64 -5.83
CA TRP A 78 -4.86 -21.87 -6.07
C TRP A 78 -4.58 -23.21 -6.78
N ASP A 79 -5.26 -24.27 -6.35
CA ASP A 79 -5.13 -25.61 -6.91
C ASP A 79 -6.22 -25.94 -7.95
N THR A 80 -7.15 -25.01 -8.20
CA THR A 80 -8.21 -25.22 -9.17
C THR A 80 -7.64 -25.28 -10.60
N VAL A 81 -7.84 -26.40 -11.27
CA VAL A 81 -7.49 -26.59 -12.68
C VAL A 81 -8.45 -25.79 -13.56
N ASP A 82 -7.91 -24.95 -14.46
CA ASP A 82 -8.71 -24.09 -15.35
C ASP A 82 -7.99 -23.87 -16.69
N GLY A 83 -8.77 -23.43 -17.69
CA GLY A 83 -8.27 -23.10 -19.01
C GLY A 83 -7.95 -24.30 -19.91
N SER A 84 -7.54 -23.99 -21.13
CA SER A 84 -7.30 -25.02 -22.17
C SER A 84 -6.05 -25.86 -21.91
N ALA A 85 -5.11 -25.37 -21.10
CA ALA A 85 -3.89 -26.14 -20.77
C ALA A 85 -4.11 -27.14 -19.62
N GLY A 86 -5.28 -27.14 -18.95
CA GLY A 86 -5.58 -28.07 -17.87
C GLY A 86 -4.62 -27.94 -16.68
N LYS A 87 -4.22 -26.71 -16.33
CA LYS A 87 -3.28 -26.41 -15.24
C LYS A 87 -3.93 -25.56 -14.15
N SER A 88 -3.36 -25.60 -12.94
CA SER A 88 -3.69 -24.70 -11.84
C SER A 88 -2.64 -23.60 -11.69
N LEU A 89 -2.96 -22.54 -10.92
CA LEU A 89 -1.99 -21.51 -10.57
C LEU A 89 -0.82 -22.09 -9.78
N SER A 90 -1.04 -23.05 -8.88
CA SER A 90 0.02 -23.70 -8.10
C SER A 90 1.10 -24.35 -8.98
N GLN A 91 0.75 -24.78 -10.17
CA GLN A 91 1.68 -25.43 -11.11
C GLN A 91 2.49 -24.44 -11.97
N VAL A 92 2.01 -23.21 -12.16
CA VAL A 92 2.59 -22.28 -13.14
C VAL A 92 3.07 -20.97 -12.55
N PHE A 93 2.60 -20.60 -11.36
CA PHE A 93 2.71 -19.25 -10.83
C PHE A 93 4.16 -18.80 -10.61
N GLU A 94 5.00 -19.60 -9.96
CA GLU A 94 6.38 -19.21 -9.66
C GLU A 94 7.20 -18.95 -10.94
N SER A 95 6.95 -19.74 -11.99
CA SER A 95 7.58 -19.50 -13.28
C SER A 95 7.13 -18.18 -13.93
N CYS A 96 5.84 -17.85 -13.85
CA CYS A 96 5.33 -16.58 -14.37
C CYS A 96 5.76 -15.38 -13.48
N ALA A 97 5.73 -15.56 -12.18
CA ALA A 97 6.06 -14.52 -11.21
C ALA A 97 7.57 -14.24 -11.13
N GLU A 98 8.40 -15.20 -11.63
CA GLU A 98 9.87 -15.16 -11.58
C GLU A 98 10.41 -15.05 -10.14
N VAL A 99 9.65 -15.55 -9.16
CA VAL A 99 10.02 -15.61 -7.75
C VAL A 99 9.29 -16.73 -7.04
N PRO A 100 9.87 -17.32 -5.96
CA PRO A 100 9.19 -18.29 -5.12
C PRO A 100 7.96 -17.71 -4.43
N LEU A 101 6.97 -18.57 -4.13
CA LEU A 101 5.69 -18.19 -3.54
C LEU A 101 5.85 -17.52 -2.17
N ASP A 102 6.76 -17.99 -1.35
CA ASP A 102 7.00 -17.51 0.02
C ASP A 102 7.59 -16.11 0.11
N VAL A 103 8.15 -15.58 -0.98
CA VAL A 103 8.70 -14.21 -1.02
C VAL A 103 7.88 -13.24 -1.89
N VAL A 104 6.95 -13.75 -2.71
CA VAL A 104 6.25 -12.94 -3.71
C VAL A 104 5.53 -11.73 -3.11
N GLY A 105 4.89 -11.88 -1.95
CA GLY A 105 4.15 -10.82 -1.28
C GLY A 105 5.04 -9.67 -0.76
N SER A 106 6.33 -9.93 -0.59
CA SER A 106 7.30 -8.95 -0.11
C SER A 106 8.01 -8.18 -1.21
N VAL A 107 7.98 -8.67 -2.49
CA VAL A 107 8.77 -8.10 -3.59
C VAL A 107 7.92 -7.54 -4.75
N TYR A 108 6.59 -7.68 -4.69
CA TYR A 108 5.70 -7.09 -5.69
C TYR A 108 5.13 -5.74 -5.24
N PRO A 109 4.96 -4.75 -6.17
CA PRO A 109 5.20 -4.77 -7.62
C PRO A 109 6.69 -4.88 -7.98
N ARG A 110 6.98 -5.50 -9.14
CA ARG A 110 8.36 -5.65 -9.61
C ARG A 110 8.44 -5.66 -11.14
N PHE A 111 9.65 -5.44 -11.67
CA PHE A 111 9.90 -5.68 -13.09
C PHE A 111 9.81 -7.19 -13.36
N ASN A 112 9.00 -7.57 -14.33
CA ASN A 112 8.88 -8.94 -14.79
C ASN A 112 9.43 -9.02 -16.21
N ASN A 113 10.35 -9.97 -16.49
CA ASN A 113 11.04 -10.04 -17.77
C ASN A 113 10.11 -10.50 -18.89
N ALA A 114 9.18 -11.44 -18.62
CA ALA A 114 8.20 -11.89 -19.61
C ALA A 114 7.23 -10.75 -20.00
N ALA A 115 6.84 -9.90 -19.06
CA ALA A 115 6.00 -8.72 -19.31
C ALA A 115 6.78 -7.53 -19.91
N GLY A 116 8.10 -7.49 -19.75
CA GLY A 116 8.98 -6.41 -20.20
C GLY A 116 8.76 -5.07 -19.45
N LYS A 117 8.07 -5.08 -18.30
CA LYS A 117 7.72 -3.89 -17.52
C LYS A 117 7.48 -4.23 -16.05
N VAL A 118 7.34 -3.20 -15.21
CA VAL A 118 6.85 -3.37 -13.85
C VAL A 118 5.36 -3.74 -13.88
N ILE A 119 5.00 -4.79 -13.15
CA ILE A 119 3.62 -5.26 -13.00
C ILE A 119 3.28 -5.49 -11.53
N SER A 120 1.98 -5.34 -11.20
CA SER A 120 1.44 -5.68 -9.89
C SER A 120 1.22 -7.19 -9.74
N LEU A 121 0.93 -7.63 -8.53
CA LEU A 121 0.62 -9.04 -8.28
C LEU A 121 -0.64 -9.50 -9.03
N GLU A 122 -1.68 -8.67 -9.11
CA GLU A 122 -2.89 -8.98 -9.86
C GLU A 122 -2.62 -9.12 -11.36
N GLN A 123 -1.68 -8.34 -11.89
CA GLN A 123 -1.30 -8.43 -13.30
C GLN A 123 -0.53 -9.71 -13.60
N VAL A 124 0.41 -10.13 -12.74
CA VAL A 124 1.11 -11.40 -12.97
C VAL A 124 0.18 -12.61 -12.81
N ILE A 125 -0.76 -12.58 -11.86
CA ILE A 125 -1.78 -13.64 -11.73
C ILE A 125 -2.55 -13.80 -13.05
N ASN A 126 -3.02 -12.68 -13.61
CA ASN A 126 -3.75 -12.74 -14.89
C ASN A 126 -2.85 -13.13 -16.06
N MET A 127 -1.60 -12.68 -16.09
CA MET A 127 -0.63 -13.13 -17.10
C MET A 127 -0.44 -14.66 -17.05
N CYS A 128 -0.28 -15.26 -15.87
CA CYS A 128 -0.18 -16.72 -15.71
C CYS A 128 -1.44 -17.41 -16.21
N ARG A 129 -2.61 -16.93 -15.86
CA ARG A 129 -3.88 -17.48 -16.31
C ARG A 129 -4.02 -17.48 -17.83
N GLU A 130 -3.70 -16.36 -18.47
CA GLU A 130 -3.84 -16.20 -19.91
C GLU A 130 -2.76 -16.98 -20.68
N THR A 131 -1.48 -16.86 -20.29
CA THR A 131 -0.36 -17.37 -21.08
C THR A 131 0.02 -18.81 -20.77
N ALA A 132 -0.06 -19.25 -19.50
CA ALA A 132 0.36 -20.57 -19.08
C ALA A 132 -0.79 -21.57 -18.85
N MET A 133 -1.99 -21.06 -18.53
CA MET A 133 -3.17 -21.88 -18.30
C MET A 133 -4.14 -21.86 -19.50
N GLY A 134 -4.10 -20.84 -20.36
CA GLY A 134 -5.12 -20.62 -21.39
C GLY A 134 -6.49 -20.31 -20.79
N ALA A 135 -6.52 -19.72 -19.60
CA ALA A 135 -7.71 -19.41 -18.85
C ALA A 135 -8.09 -17.92 -18.97
N LYS A 136 -9.35 -17.61 -18.70
CA LYS A 136 -9.80 -16.20 -18.70
C LYS A 136 -9.19 -15.44 -17.53
N PRO A 137 -8.80 -14.16 -17.71
CA PRO A 137 -8.29 -13.34 -16.63
C PRO A 137 -9.39 -13.08 -15.57
N TYR A 138 -8.99 -13.05 -14.30
CA TYR A 138 -9.88 -12.61 -13.22
C TYR A 138 -10.15 -11.11 -13.34
N LYS A 139 -11.39 -10.72 -13.10
CA LYS A 139 -11.78 -9.30 -13.10
C LYS A 139 -11.30 -8.62 -11.81
N TRP A 140 -10.68 -7.44 -11.93
CA TRP A 140 -10.28 -6.62 -10.81
C TRP A 140 -11.43 -6.37 -9.83
N GLU A 141 -11.13 -6.33 -8.54
CA GLU A 141 -12.08 -6.11 -7.43
C GLU A 141 -13.21 -7.15 -7.33
N LYS A 142 -13.11 -8.26 -8.01
CA LYS A 142 -14.00 -9.39 -7.81
C LYS A 142 -13.40 -10.39 -6.83
N ARG A 143 -14.28 -11.19 -6.24
CA ARG A 143 -13.92 -12.12 -5.17
C ARG A 143 -12.73 -13.00 -5.53
N ASP A 144 -12.70 -13.54 -6.74
CA ASP A 144 -11.63 -14.45 -7.18
C ASP A 144 -10.27 -13.74 -7.24
N MET A 145 -10.19 -12.54 -7.86
CA MET A 145 -8.95 -11.77 -7.91
C MET A 145 -8.49 -11.35 -6.51
N LEU A 146 -9.40 -10.86 -5.68
CA LEU A 146 -9.06 -10.44 -4.32
C LEU A 146 -8.64 -11.63 -3.46
N GLY A 147 -9.31 -12.78 -3.61
CA GLY A 147 -9.01 -14.01 -2.89
C GLY A 147 -7.62 -14.54 -3.23
N ILE A 148 -7.37 -14.78 -4.50
CA ILE A 148 -6.08 -15.33 -4.95
C ILE A 148 -4.91 -14.37 -4.64
N THR A 149 -5.13 -13.05 -4.76
CA THR A 149 -4.10 -12.06 -4.40
C THR A 149 -3.83 -12.07 -2.89
N ALA A 150 -4.88 -12.16 -2.05
CA ALA A 150 -4.74 -12.25 -0.60
C ALA A 150 -4.01 -13.52 -0.17
N PHE A 151 -4.42 -14.68 -0.71
CA PHE A 151 -3.79 -15.96 -0.44
C PHE A 151 -2.29 -15.95 -0.79
N ILE A 152 -1.95 -15.55 -2.00
CA ILE A 152 -0.56 -15.50 -2.46
C ILE A 152 0.28 -14.54 -1.59
N ARG A 153 -0.23 -13.34 -1.28
CA ARG A 153 0.49 -12.40 -0.44
C ARG A 153 0.66 -12.89 0.99
N MET A 154 -0.32 -13.61 1.50
CA MET A 154 -0.29 -14.18 2.85
C MET A 154 0.85 -15.22 3.01
N GLN A 155 1.29 -15.89 1.93
CA GLN A 155 2.43 -16.81 1.98
C GLN A 155 3.74 -16.10 2.39
N SER A 156 3.82 -14.78 2.20
CA SER A 156 4.95 -13.96 2.65
C SER A 156 4.65 -13.22 3.97
N ARG A 157 3.58 -13.55 4.72
CA ARG A 157 3.20 -12.85 5.95
C ARG A 157 4.33 -12.88 6.97
N GLY A 158 4.65 -11.73 7.54
CA GLY A 158 5.76 -11.54 8.46
C GLY A 158 7.12 -11.29 7.80
N SER A 159 7.29 -11.62 6.52
CA SER A 159 8.50 -11.28 5.76
C SER A 159 8.61 -9.78 5.53
N ARG A 160 9.83 -9.27 5.39
CA ARG A 160 10.08 -7.84 5.17
C ARG A 160 9.79 -7.44 3.72
N VAL A 161 8.99 -6.40 3.53
CA VAL A 161 8.80 -5.79 2.21
C VAL A 161 10.16 -5.31 1.69
N ASN A 162 10.49 -5.68 0.46
CA ASN A 162 11.76 -5.36 -0.19
C ASN A 162 11.58 -5.27 -1.71
N VAL A 163 10.85 -4.27 -2.16
CA VAL A 163 10.67 -4.03 -3.59
C VAL A 163 11.89 -3.35 -4.17
N ALA A 164 12.36 -3.85 -5.32
CA ALA A 164 13.46 -3.25 -6.08
C ALA A 164 12.95 -2.08 -6.93
N VAL A 165 13.68 -0.96 -6.89
CA VAL A 165 13.30 0.29 -7.57
C VAL A 165 14.37 0.80 -8.53
N ASP A 166 15.49 0.12 -8.60
CA ASP A 166 16.62 0.42 -9.48
C ASP A 166 16.57 -0.35 -10.81
N GLY A 167 17.60 -0.16 -11.64
CA GLY A 167 17.74 -0.85 -12.92
C GLY A 167 16.49 -0.70 -13.80
N LYS A 168 15.92 -1.83 -14.22
CA LYS A 168 14.74 -1.86 -15.11
C LYS A 168 13.46 -1.30 -14.47
N ALA A 169 13.39 -1.19 -13.13
CA ALA A 169 12.24 -0.65 -12.42
C ALA A 169 12.30 0.87 -12.25
N SER A 170 13.46 1.52 -12.45
CA SER A 170 13.69 2.92 -12.11
C SER A 170 12.73 3.90 -12.80
N ALA A 171 12.41 3.69 -14.07
CA ALA A 171 11.48 4.55 -14.79
C ALA A 171 10.06 4.50 -14.19
N ALA A 172 9.59 3.31 -13.80
CA ALA A 172 8.29 3.15 -13.13
C ALA A 172 8.32 3.77 -11.72
N PHE A 173 9.41 3.61 -10.99
CA PHE A 173 9.60 4.22 -9.67
C PHE A 173 9.54 5.75 -9.73
N GLU A 174 10.29 6.38 -10.61
CA GLU A 174 10.27 7.85 -10.77
C GLU A 174 8.90 8.37 -11.23
N ARG A 175 8.20 7.62 -12.10
CA ARG A 175 6.82 7.91 -12.48
C ARG A 175 5.89 7.85 -11.26
N GLY A 176 5.99 6.82 -10.44
CA GLY A 176 5.18 6.66 -9.23
C GLY A 176 5.45 7.76 -8.20
N LYS A 177 6.73 8.10 -8.01
CA LYS A 177 7.17 9.21 -7.16
C LYS A 177 6.55 10.53 -7.65
N LYS A 178 6.64 10.83 -8.93
CA LYS A 178 6.03 12.05 -9.52
C LYS A 178 4.53 12.11 -9.24
N ILE A 179 3.80 11.01 -9.45
CA ILE A 179 2.35 10.94 -9.19
C ILE A 179 2.04 11.15 -7.70
N TYR A 180 2.85 10.59 -6.80
CA TYR A 180 2.66 10.71 -5.36
C TYR A 180 2.72 12.16 -4.86
N TYR A 181 3.60 12.99 -5.43
CA TYR A 181 3.74 14.41 -5.09
C TYR A 181 2.91 15.35 -5.96
N GLN A 182 2.34 14.86 -7.05
CA GLN A 182 1.56 15.69 -7.96
C GLN A 182 0.24 16.12 -7.31
N ARG A 183 0.01 17.43 -7.25
CA ARG A 183 -1.25 18.02 -6.80
C ARG A 183 -2.30 17.86 -7.90
N ILE A 184 -3.44 17.28 -7.55
CA ILE A 184 -4.53 16.97 -8.47
C ILE A 184 -5.90 17.18 -7.82
N GLY A 185 -6.94 17.13 -8.66
CA GLY A 185 -8.33 17.27 -8.22
C GLY A 185 -8.71 18.69 -7.86
N GLN A 186 -10.00 18.89 -7.57
CA GLN A 186 -10.52 20.23 -7.24
C GLN A 186 -10.00 20.75 -5.89
N LEU A 187 -9.53 19.87 -5.02
CA LEU A 187 -8.94 20.27 -3.73
C LEU A 187 -7.43 20.52 -3.84
N ASP A 188 -6.86 20.37 -5.04
CA ASP A 188 -5.44 20.63 -5.31
C ASP A 188 -4.50 19.97 -4.29
N MET A 189 -4.65 18.65 -4.07
CA MET A 189 -3.90 17.88 -3.08
C MET A 189 -3.13 16.74 -3.73
N SER A 190 -2.03 16.34 -3.08
CA SER A 190 -1.24 15.16 -3.42
C SER A 190 -1.34 14.09 -2.33
N CYS A 191 -0.79 12.89 -2.58
CA CYS A 191 -0.68 11.84 -1.57
C CYS A 191 0.18 12.30 -0.38
N ALA A 192 1.27 13.03 -0.65
CA ALA A 192 2.19 13.54 0.37
C ALA A 192 1.48 14.40 1.42
N HIS A 193 0.55 15.28 1.03
CA HIS A 193 -0.17 16.14 1.98
C HIS A 193 -0.85 15.37 3.12
N CYS A 194 -1.37 14.16 2.84
CA CYS A 194 -1.98 13.32 3.86
C CYS A 194 -0.97 12.38 4.53
N HIS A 195 -0.11 11.73 3.74
CA HIS A 195 0.68 10.58 4.17
C HIS A 195 2.13 10.90 4.52
N GLU A 196 2.55 12.16 4.35
CA GLU A 196 3.88 12.64 4.69
C GLU A 196 3.80 13.86 5.61
N ASP A 197 3.03 14.89 5.22
CA ASP A 197 2.93 16.13 6.00
C ASP A 197 2.00 15.98 7.21
N ASN A 198 0.95 15.13 7.11
CA ASN A 198 -0.15 15.05 8.07
C ASN A 198 -0.42 13.64 8.64
N TYR A 199 0.48 12.66 8.48
CA TYR A 199 0.29 11.40 9.20
C TYR A 199 0.29 11.63 10.72
N GLY A 200 -0.48 10.82 11.44
CA GLY A 200 -0.73 10.99 12.87
C GLY A 200 -1.86 11.97 13.20
N ASN A 201 -2.31 12.79 12.25
CA ASN A 201 -3.47 13.64 12.41
C ASN A 201 -4.77 12.92 12.00
N TYR A 202 -5.90 13.42 12.48
CA TYR A 202 -7.21 12.88 12.13
C TYR A 202 -7.78 13.55 10.87
N ILE A 203 -8.35 12.72 9.98
CA ILE A 203 -9.27 13.16 8.96
C ILE A 203 -10.64 12.51 9.22
N ARG A 204 -11.61 13.28 9.68
CA ARG A 204 -12.87 12.76 10.24
C ARG A 204 -12.58 11.83 11.42
N ALA A 205 -13.05 10.56 11.37
CA ALA A 205 -12.82 9.56 12.41
C ALA A 205 -11.56 8.70 12.20
N ASP A 206 -10.86 8.86 11.08
CA ASP A 206 -9.69 8.06 10.71
C ASP A 206 -8.38 8.82 10.98
N MET A 207 -7.44 8.21 11.69
CA MET A 207 -6.08 8.72 11.79
C MET A 207 -5.33 8.43 10.49
N LEU A 208 -4.69 9.45 9.91
CA LEU A 208 -3.88 9.33 8.71
C LEU A 208 -2.61 8.53 9.03
N SER A 209 -2.36 7.48 8.25
CA SER A 209 -1.10 6.72 8.29
C SER A 209 -0.10 7.28 7.28
N GLN A 210 1.12 6.76 7.28
CA GLN A 210 2.15 7.08 6.28
C GLN A 210 1.83 6.55 4.87
N GLY A 211 0.70 5.85 4.67
CA GLY A 211 0.23 5.37 3.36
C GLY A 211 0.91 4.11 2.87
N ASN A 212 1.64 3.40 3.73
CA ASN A 212 2.29 2.13 3.40
C ASN A 212 1.25 1.06 3.05
N ILE A 213 1.58 0.19 2.08
CA ILE A 213 0.65 -0.79 1.51
C ILE A 213 0.95 -2.24 1.88
N ASN A 214 1.78 -2.45 2.89
CA ASN A 214 2.22 -3.77 3.36
C ASN A 214 1.10 -4.70 3.85
N GLY A 215 -0.10 -4.17 4.13
CA GLY A 215 -1.27 -4.93 4.56
C GLY A 215 -2.33 -5.19 3.48
N PHE A 216 -2.07 -4.84 2.19
CA PHE A 216 -3.03 -5.07 1.11
C PHE A 216 -2.86 -6.45 0.46
N PRO A 217 -3.96 -7.06 -0.06
CA PRO A 217 -5.36 -6.65 0.05
C PRO A 217 -5.81 -6.53 1.50
N THR A 218 -6.68 -5.54 1.78
CA THR A 218 -7.13 -5.25 3.15
C THR A 218 -8.64 -5.31 3.26
N TYR A 219 -9.16 -5.88 4.36
CA TYR A 219 -10.56 -5.72 4.72
C TYR A 219 -10.78 -4.33 5.31
N ARG A 220 -11.83 -3.66 4.90
CA ARG A 220 -12.25 -2.39 5.50
C ARG A 220 -13.71 -2.41 5.89
N LEU A 221 -13.98 -2.00 7.15
CA LEU A 221 -15.35 -1.83 7.64
C LEU A 221 -16.20 -0.95 6.72
N LYS A 222 -15.63 0.17 6.27
CA LYS A 222 -16.30 1.09 5.35
C LYS A 222 -16.68 0.44 4.01
N TRP A 223 -15.97 -0.58 3.57
CA TRP A 223 -16.27 -1.31 2.33
C TRP A 223 -17.12 -2.54 2.56
N ASN A 224 -17.23 -2.97 3.81
CA ASN A 224 -17.77 -4.26 4.19
C ASN A 224 -17.17 -5.40 3.32
N GLY A 225 -15.86 -5.39 3.17
CA GLY A 225 -15.16 -6.37 2.34
C GLY A 225 -13.71 -6.02 2.10
N VAL A 226 -13.01 -6.95 1.44
CA VAL A 226 -11.62 -6.80 1.02
C VAL A 226 -11.52 -5.92 -0.24
N GLY A 227 -10.43 -5.21 -0.37
CA GLY A 227 -10.14 -4.40 -1.55
C GLY A 227 -8.65 -4.28 -1.82
N SER A 228 -8.30 -4.06 -3.09
CA SER A 228 -6.93 -3.91 -3.57
C SER A 228 -6.35 -2.53 -3.22
N THR A 229 -5.03 -2.41 -3.39
CA THR A 229 -4.30 -1.13 -3.35
C THR A 229 -4.90 -0.12 -4.34
N HIS A 230 -5.24 -0.55 -5.55
CA HIS A 230 -5.85 0.32 -6.56
C HIS A 230 -7.23 0.84 -6.15
N ARG A 231 -8.04 0.02 -5.47
CA ARG A 231 -9.32 0.49 -4.87
C ARG A 231 -9.06 1.61 -3.87
N ARG A 232 -8.01 1.49 -3.06
CA ARG A 232 -7.63 2.53 -2.10
C ARG A 232 -7.22 3.82 -2.80
N PHE A 233 -6.36 3.75 -3.83
CA PHE A 233 -5.97 4.92 -4.62
C PHE A 233 -7.17 5.64 -5.24
N ARG A 234 -8.09 4.86 -5.85
CA ARG A 234 -9.34 5.40 -6.41
C ARG A 234 -10.17 6.12 -5.35
N GLY A 235 -10.24 5.57 -4.13
CA GLY A 235 -10.93 6.19 -3.01
C GLY A 235 -10.29 7.51 -2.57
N CYS A 236 -8.94 7.56 -2.49
CA CYS A 236 -8.21 8.77 -2.18
C CYS A 236 -8.42 9.85 -3.25
N MET A 237 -8.32 9.48 -4.54
CA MET A 237 -8.58 10.43 -5.65
C MET A 237 -9.99 11.02 -5.58
N LYS A 238 -11.02 10.20 -5.31
CA LYS A 238 -12.39 10.69 -5.13
C LYS A 238 -12.51 11.67 -3.96
N ASN A 239 -11.81 11.41 -2.85
CA ASN A 239 -11.84 12.29 -1.67
C ASN A 239 -11.30 13.70 -1.98
N ILE A 240 -10.34 13.83 -2.88
CA ILE A 240 -9.78 15.11 -3.33
C ILE A 240 -10.46 15.62 -4.62
N ARG A 241 -11.58 15.01 -5.01
CA ARG A 241 -12.35 15.33 -6.22
C ARG A 241 -11.52 15.25 -7.52
N ALA A 242 -10.56 14.32 -7.59
CA ALA A 242 -9.85 13.94 -8.79
C ALA A 242 -10.57 12.77 -9.51
N LYS A 243 -10.39 12.67 -10.82
CA LYS A 243 -10.93 11.56 -11.62
C LYS A 243 -10.06 10.31 -11.40
N PRO A 244 -10.61 9.19 -10.88
CA PRO A 244 -9.85 7.96 -10.71
C PRO A 244 -9.51 7.32 -12.05
N LEU A 245 -8.31 6.72 -12.13
CA LEU A 245 -7.91 5.89 -13.27
C LEU A 245 -8.55 4.50 -13.23
N PRO A 246 -8.58 3.77 -14.35
CA PRO A 246 -8.96 2.36 -14.38
C PRO A 246 -8.06 1.49 -13.47
N TYR A 247 -8.58 0.36 -12.99
CA TYR A 247 -7.75 -0.65 -12.33
C TYR A 247 -6.68 -1.19 -13.29
N GLY A 248 -5.49 -1.48 -12.79
CA GLY A 248 -4.38 -1.97 -13.61
C GLY A 248 -3.71 -0.91 -14.48
N HIS A 249 -4.16 0.36 -14.43
CA HIS A 249 -3.52 1.44 -15.18
C HIS A 249 -2.05 1.58 -14.79
N GLU A 250 -1.18 1.82 -15.77
CA GLU A 250 0.28 1.90 -15.54
C GLU A 250 0.70 2.94 -14.49
N ASP A 251 -0.03 4.07 -14.41
CA ASP A 251 0.20 5.06 -13.36
C ASP A 251 -0.10 4.52 -11.96
N TYR A 252 -1.13 3.67 -11.82
CA TYR A 252 -1.42 3.04 -10.54
C TYR A 252 -0.40 1.98 -10.18
N VAL A 253 0.11 1.22 -11.15
CA VAL A 253 1.20 0.25 -10.90
C VAL A 253 2.48 0.98 -10.50
N ALA A 254 2.80 2.09 -11.17
CA ALA A 254 3.93 2.94 -10.81
C ALA A 254 3.79 3.53 -9.39
N LEU A 255 2.59 4.06 -9.07
CA LEU A 255 2.28 4.58 -7.74
C LEU A 255 2.33 3.46 -6.67
N GLU A 256 1.88 2.25 -7.01
CA GLU A 256 1.96 1.08 -6.13
C GLU A 256 3.41 0.71 -5.85
N LEU A 257 4.29 0.71 -6.85
CA LEU A 257 5.72 0.47 -6.66
C LEU A 257 6.33 1.53 -5.71
N TYR A 258 6.03 2.81 -5.93
CA TYR A 258 6.54 3.87 -5.07
C TYR A 258 6.04 3.75 -3.62
N THR A 259 4.75 3.46 -3.42
CA THR A 259 4.16 3.31 -2.07
C THR A 259 4.62 2.01 -1.39
N ALA A 260 4.92 0.95 -2.14
CA ALA A 260 5.53 -0.27 -1.62
C ALA A 260 6.96 0.00 -1.14
N TRP A 261 7.79 0.70 -1.94
CA TRP A 261 9.13 1.10 -1.57
C TRP A 261 9.16 1.96 -0.31
N ARG A 262 8.19 2.89 -0.14
CA ARG A 262 8.07 3.67 1.09
C ARG A 262 7.86 2.79 2.33
N GLY A 263 7.35 1.60 2.16
CA GLY A 263 7.16 0.59 3.20
C GLY A 263 8.25 -0.47 3.26
N ASN A 264 9.36 -0.35 2.51
CA ASN A 264 10.45 -1.32 2.57
C ASN A 264 10.94 -1.49 4.02
N GLY A 265 11.10 -2.75 4.43
CA GLY A 265 11.45 -3.13 5.80
C GLY A 265 10.27 -3.41 6.72
N LEU A 266 9.04 -2.93 6.41
CA LEU A 266 7.84 -3.33 7.15
C LEU A 266 7.50 -4.79 6.88
N LYS A 267 6.87 -5.45 7.85
CA LYS A 267 6.35 -6.81 7.66
C LYS A 267 5.15 -6.81 6.71
N VAL A 268 5.02 -7.83 5.91
CA VAL A 268 3.78 -8.13 5.18
C VAL A 268 2.70 -8.51 6.19
N GLU A 269 1.56 -7.82 6.17
CA GLU A 269 0.45 -7.97 7.14
C GLU A 269 -0.85 -8.42 6.48
N THR A 270 -0.81 -8.90 5.25
CA THR A 270 -2.00 -9.33 4.49
C THR A 270 -2.66 -10.57 5.11
N PRO A 271 -4.00 -10.62 5.18
CA PRO A 271 -4.94 -9.53 4.95
C PRO A 271 -5.07 -8.62 6.17
N ALA A 272 -4.83 -7.32 6.01
CA ALA A 272 -5.01 -6.39 7.11
C ALA A 272 -6.50 -6.04 7.35
N TYR A 273 -6.82 -5.61 8.59
CA TYR A 273 -8.14 -5.13 8.97
C TYR A 273 -8.11 -3.62 9.26
N ARG A 274 -9.03 -2.85 8.72
CA ARG A 274 -9.06 -1.38 8.84
C ARG A 274 -10.50 -0.86 8.96
N ASN A 275 -10.65 0.39 9.45
CA ASN A 275 -11.95 1.09 9.54
C ASN A 275 -12.62 1.30 8.18
#